data_269b31fbf78dc0f6fff862991e16c777
#
_entry.id   269b31fbf78dc0f6fff862991e16c777
#
_cell.length_a   1.000
_cell.length_b   1.000
_cell.length_c   1.000
_cell.angle_alpha   90.00
_cell.angle_beta   90.00
_cell.angle_gamma   90.00
#
_symmetry.space_group_name_H-M   'P 1'
#
loop_
_entity.id
_entity.type
_entity.pdbx_description
1 polymer ?
#
loop_
_entity_poly.entity_id
_entity_poly.type
_entity_poly.pdbx_seq_one_letter_code
_entity_poly.pdbx_strand_id
1 'polypeptide(L)'
;MDAQEFKRALKNINTPRKVMHAGSLHYLDPIREKYVPATPEEEVRQKILQYLMKVLRVPKQAISVEYLLSKAGIDSKNRADIVVWYYEPNDGYWYALGVIECKAPDVDIMTEDVKEQVFGYADDLLVDYVVVVNGVYSCCWLYDNRDGYKNLLKKLPEYQKMIDKDVEFDDYYKTPERFKFEELEANKYNLINERSIL
;
A
#
# COMPACT_ATOMS: atom_id res chain seq x y z
N MET A 1 -7.60 -6.62 -5.26
CA MET A 1 -6.97 -7.16 -6.52
C MET A 1 -6.75 -8.62 -6.28
N ASP A 2 -7.30 -9.49 -7.12
CA ASP A 2 -6.96 -10.90 -7.07
C ASP A 2 -5.42 -11.04 -7.09
N ALA A 3 -4.88 -11.86 -6.20
CA ALA A 3 -3.44 -12.11 -6.11
C ALA A 3 -2.83 -12.51 -7.47
N GLN A 4 -3.60 -13.19 -8.32
CA GLN A 4 -3.18 -13.56 -9.67
C GLN A 4 -3.12 -12.36 -10.62
N GLU A 5 -4.05 -11.42 -10.51
CA GLU A 5 -4.07 -10.21 -11.34
C GLU A 5 -2.89 -9.29 -10.98
N PHE A 6 -2.65 -9.07 -9.70
CA PHE A 6 -1.50 -8.30 -9.21
C PHE A 6 -0.17 -8.94 -9.64
N LYS A 7 -0.03 -10.25 -9.42
CA LYS A 7 1.16 -11.00 -9.84
C LYS A 7 1.38 -10.94 -11.35
N ARG A 8 0.29 -10.99 -12.15
CA ARG A 8 0.36 -10.84 -13.62
C ARG A 8 0.79 -9.42 -14.00
N ALA A 9 0.24 -8.39 -13.35
CA ALA A 9 0.63 -7.01 -13.58
C ALA A 9 2.12 -6.79 -13.29
N LEU A 10 2.62 -7.26 -12.13
CA LEU A 10 4.03 -7.15 -11.78
C LEU A 10 4.96 -7.98 -12.66
N LYS A 11 4.50 -9.15 -13.16
CA LYS A 11 5.30 -9.98 -14.06
C LYS A 11 5.60 -9.28 -15.39
N ASN A 12 4.68 -8.45 -15.87
CA ASN A 12 4.81 -7.70 -17.12
C ASN A 12 5.61 -6.40 -16.96
N ILE A 13 6.01 -6.06 -15.75
CA ILE A 13 6.80 -4.85 -15.47
C ILE A 13 8.29 -5.20 -15.51
N ASN A 14 9.00 -4.52 -16.38
CA ASN A 14 10.46 -4.59 -16.42
C ASN A 14 11.04 -3.82 -15.23
N THR A 15 11.74 -4.53 -14.34
CA THR A 15 12.58 -3.89 -13.33
C THR A 15 13.78 -3.21 -13.98
N PRO A 16 14.39 -2.22 -13.30
CA PRO A 16 15.70 -1.73 -13.70
C PRO A 16 16.71 -2.88 -13.83
N ARG A 17 17.65 -2.75 -14.76
CA ARG A 17 18.68 -3.75 -14.96
C ARG A 17 19.57 -3.84 -13.72
N LYS A 18 19.85 -5.08 -13.26
CA LYS A 18 20.86 -5.31 -12.24
C LYS A 18 22.25 -5.06 -12.84
N VAL A 19 23.08 -4.33 -12.12
CA VAL A 19 24.46 -4.02 -12.51
C VAL A 19 25.42 -4.41 -11.40
N MET A 20 26.65 -4.77 -11.76
CA MET A 20 27.72 -4.96 -10.78
C MET A 20 28.21 -3.59 -10.32
N HIS A 21 28.15 -3.33 -9.04
CA HIS A 21 28.65 -2.13 -8.40
C HIS A 21 29.29 -2.50 -7.05
N ALA A 22 30.49 -2.02 -6.79
CA ALA A 22 31.24 -2.32 -5.55
C ALA A 22 31.29 -3.83 -5.18
N GLY A 23 31.41 -4.72 -6.18
CA GLY A 23 31.54 -6.16 -5.98
C GLY A 23 30.22 -6.93 -5.74
N SER A 24 29.07 -6.30 -5.83
CA SER A 24 27.76 -6.95 -5.68
C SER A 24 26.72 -6.43 -6.69
N LEU A 25 25.60 -7.15 -6.81
CA LEU A 25 24.49 -6.76 -7.69
C LEU A 25 23.69 -5.60 -7.08
N HIS A 26 23.45 -4.59 -7.87
CA HIS A 26 22.68 -3.39 -7.51
C HIS A 26 21.65 -3.06 -8.59
N TYR A 27 20.64 -2.30 -8.19
CA TYR A 27 19.77 -1.55 -9.08
C TYR A 27 20.20 -0.08 -9.12
N LEU A 28 20.07 0.57 -10.27
CA LEU A 28 20.01 2.03 -10.31
C LEU A 28 18.58 2.45 -10.03
N ASP A 29 18.33 2.95 -8.81
CA ASP A 29 17.01 3.36 -8.39
C ASP A 29 16.57 4.61 -9.16
N PRO A 30 15.40 4.60 -9.81
CA PRO A 30 14.95 5.70 -10.67
C PRO A 30 14.53 6.95 -9.90
N ILE A 31 14.19 6.80 -8.61
CA ILE A 31 13.75 7.91 -7.75
C ILE A 31 14.91 8.47 -6.95
N ARG A 32 15.69 7.59 -6.28
CA ARG A 32 16.85 7.99 -5.49
C ARG A 32 18.08 8.35 -6.34
N GLU A 33 18.08 7.99 -7.62
CA GLU A 33 19.16 8.21 -8.61
C GLU A 33 20.54 7.72 -8.12
N LYS A 34 20.54 6.62 -7.39
CA LYS A 34 21.75 5.99 -6.84
C LYS A 34 21.69 4.47 -6.95
N TYR A 35 22.85 3.83 -6.84
CA TYR A 35 22.94 2.38 -6.75
C TYR A 35 22.48 1.90 -5.39
N VAL A 36 21.59 0.88 -5.40
CA VAL A 36 21.04 0.24 -4.20
C VAL A 36 21.24 -1.27 -4.30
N PRO A 37 21.60 -1.96 -3.20
CA PRO A 37 21.80 -3.41 -3.22
C PRO A 37 20.56 -4.15 -3.72
N ALA A 38 20.74 -5.16 -4.57
CA ALA A 38 19.66 -5.95 -5.14
C ALA A 38 19.21 -7.05 -4.17
N THR A 39 18.67 -6.67 -3.01
CA THR A 39 18.03 -7.58 -2.05
C THR A 39 16.65 -8.04 -2.56
N PRO A 40 16.07 -9.13 -2.02
CA PRO A 40 14.72 -9.57 -2.38
C PRO A 40 13.65 -8.50 -2.15
N GLU A 41 13.72 -7.77 -1.04
CA GLU A 41 12.81 -6.66 -0.73
C GLU A 41 13.01 -5.48 -1.70
N GLU A 42 14.27 -5.11 -1.97
CA GLU A 42 14.57 -4.05 -2.93
C GLU A 42 14.09 -4.41 -4.35
N GLU A 43 14.11 -5.70 -4.73
CA GLU A 43 13.53 -6.14 -6.01
C GLU A 43 12.02 -5.87 -6.06
N VAL A 44 11.30 -6.16 -4.97
CA VAL A 44 9.88 -5.82 -4.85
C VAL A 44 9.68 -4.31 -4.95
N ARG A 45 10.45 -3.53 -4.19
CA ARG A 45 10.38 -2.07 -4.21
C ARG A 45 10.60 -1.52 -5.61
N GLN A 46 11.60 -1.99 -6.34
CA GLN A 46 11.88 -1.56 -7.71
C GLN A 46 10.73 -1.90 -8.68
N LYS A 47 10.09 -3.06 -8.55
CA LYS A 47 8.88 -3.41 -9.33
C LYS A 47 7.72 -2.47 -9.03
N ILE A 48 7.49 -2.19 -7.74
CA ILE A 48 6.41 -1.28 -7.31
C ILE A 48 6.64 0.13 -7.82
N LEU A 49 7.87 0.65 -7.78
CA LEU A 49 8.19 1.97 -8.35
C LEU A 49 7.85 2.03 -9.84
N GLN A 50 8.20 0.99 -10.61
CA GLN A 50 7.83 0.93 -12.01
C GLN A 50 6.30 0.81 -12.22
N TYR A 51 5.62 0.06 -11.35
CA TYR A 51 4.15 -0.08 -11.37
C TYR A 51 3.47 1.27 -11.12
N LEU A 52 3.90 1.99 -10.08
CA LEU A 52 3.39 3.33 -9.77
C LEU A 52 3.53 4.27 -10.96
N MET A 53 4.72 4.35 -11.55
CA MET A 53 4.98 5.28 -12.64
C MET A 53 4.31 4.90 -13.96
N LYS A 54 4.35 3.60 -14.34
CA LYS A 54 3.93 3.16 -15.69
C LYS A 54 2.47 2.76 -15.78
N VAL A 55 1.93 2.17 -14.70
CA VAL A 55 0.56 1.64 -14.68
C VAL A 55 -0.37 2.62 -13.97
N LEU A 56 -0.01 3.02 -12.75
CA LEU A 56 -0.85 3.93 -11.95
C LEU A 56 -0.61 5.41 -12.28
N ARG A 57 0.37 5.71 -13.15
CA ARG A 57 0.64 7.06 -13.67
C ARG A 57 1.04 8.08 -12.60
N VAL A 58 1.63 7.61 -11.51
CA VAL A 58 2.17 8.49 -10.47
C VAL A 58 3.37 9.25 -11.05
N PRO A 59 3.37 10.58 -11.04
CA PRO A 59 4.51 11.37 -11.51
C PRO A 59 5.76 11.07 -10.66
N LYS A 60 6.95 11.00 -11.29
CA LYS A 60 8.20 10.71 -10.59
C LYS A 60 8.44 11.63 -9.40
N GLN A 61 8.14 12.92 -9.54
CA GLN A 61 8.29 13.94 -8.50
C GLN A 61 7.31 13.77 -7.32
N ALA A 62 6.24 13.01 -7.52
CA ALA A 62 5.26 12.67 -6.49
C ALA A 62 5.62 11.39 -5.72
N ILE A 63 6.82 10.84 -5.88
CA ILE A 63 7.27 9.62 -5.20
C ILE A 63 8.50 9.93 -4.35
N SER A 64 8.46 9.56 -3.09
CA SER A 64 9.63 9.50 -2.21
C SER A 64 9.92 8.06 -1.82
N VAL A 65 11.20 7.71 -1.73
CA VAL A 65 11.65 6.36 -1.35
C VAL A 65 12.53 6.46 -0.11
N GLU A 66 12.35 5.51 0.83
CA GLU A 66 13.06 5.52 2.12
C GLU A 66 12.90 6.89 2.81
N TYR A 67 11.64 7.34 2.91
CA TYR A 67 11.33 8.66 3.43
C TYR A 67 11.41 8.68 4.95
N LEU A 68 12.37 9.44 5.48
CA LEU A 68 12.52 9.65 6.93
C LEU A 68 11.36 10.47 7.47
N LEU A 69 10.64 9.96 8.46
CA LEU A 69 9.49 10.65 9.08
C LEU A 69 9.89 11.97 9.75
N SER A 70 11.14 12.08 10.21
CA SER A 70 11.66 13.34 10.74
C SER A 70 11.65 14.50 9.74
N LYS A 71 11.62 14.23 8.42
CA LYS A 71 11.47 15.26 7.39
C LYS A 71 10.08 15.88 7.35
N ALA A 72 9.08 15.15 7.87
CA ALA A 72 7.72 15.66 8.05
C ALA A 72 7.52 16.34 9.43
N GLY A 73 8.60 16.58 10.19
CA GLY A 73 8.53 17.17 11.52
C GLY A 73 8.15 16.21 12.65
N ILE A 74 8.12 14.90 12.35
CA ILE A 74 7.79 13.84 13.32
C ILE A 74 9.07 13.43 14.06
N ASP A 75 9.02 13.34 15.40
CA ASP A 75 10.15 12.87 16.19
C ASP A 75 10.31 11.34 16.09
N SER A 76 10.76 10.88 14.92
CA SER A 76 10.94 9.46 14.60
C SER A 76 12.15 9.26 13.71
N LYS A 77 12.88 8.15 13.95
CA LYS A 77 13.96 7.67 13.07
C LYS A 77 13.48 6.68 12.02
N ASN A 78 12.17 6.36 12.03
CA ASN A 78 11.59 5.42 11.11
C ASN A 78 11.55 5.98 9.69
N ARG A 79 11.51 5.07 8.72
CA ARG A 79 11.45 5.39 7.30
C ARG A 79 10.32 4.60 6.67
N ALA A 80 9.46 5.31 5.96
CA ALA A 80 8.48 4.68 5.08
C ALA A 80 9.16 4.28 3.76
N ASP A 81 8.91 3.08 3.29
CA ASP A 81 9.53 2.55 2.08
C ASP A 81 9.25 3.39 0.85
N ILE A 82 7.97 3.69 0.61
CA ILE A 82 7.53 4.58 -0.47
C ILE A 82 6.41 5.46 0.08
N VAL A 83 6.51 6.76 -0.20
CA VAL A 83 5.42 7.73 0.02
C VAL A 83 5.02 8.30 -1.32
N VAL A 84 3.73 8.31 -1.60
CA VAL A 84 3.12 8.97 -2.75
C VAL A 84 2.53 10.28 -2.28
N TRP A 85 2.84 11.34 -3.00
CA TRP A 85 2.42 12.71 -2.69
C TRP A 85 1.44 13.23 -3.74
N TYR A 86 0.64 14.23 -3.39
CA TYR A 86 -0.06 15.04 -4.37
C TYR A 86 0.21 16.52 -4.09
N TYR A 87 0.23 17.30 -5.17
CA TYR A 87 0.38 18.74 -5.10
C TYR A 87 -1.00 19.41 -5.14
N GLU A 88 -1.28 20.24 -4.14
CA GLU A 88 -2.52 21.01 -4.07
C GLU A 88 -2.27 22.42 -4.67
N PRO A 89 -2.82 22.71 -5.88
CA PRO A 89 -2.53 23.98 -6.55
C PRO A 89 -3.06 25.22 -5.82
N ASN A 90 -4.11 25.06 -5.00
CA ASN A 90 -4.76 26.18 -4.35
C ASN A 90 -3.92 26.79 -3.22
N ASP A 91 -3.12 26.00 -2.54
CA ASP A 91 -2.25 26.43 -1.44
C ASP A 91 -0.75 26.29 -1.74
N GLY A 92 -0.41 25.57 -2.80
CA GLY A 92 0.96 25.38 -3.25
C GLY A 92 1.78 24.36 -2.44
N TYR A 93 1.13 23.48 -1.68
CA TYR A 93 1.79 22.47 -0.86
C TYR A 93 1.68 21.05 -1.41
N TRP A 94 2.62 20.21 -0.98
CA TRP A 94 2.59 18.78 -1.20
C TRP A 94 2.03 18.08 0.03
N TYR A 95 1.04 17.22 -0.16
CA TYR A 95 0.43 16.40 0.86
C TYR A 95 0.73 14.94 0.63
N ALA A 96 0.97 14.20 1.70
CA ALA A 96 1.12 12.76 1.61
C ALA A 96 -0.24 12.13 1.24
N LEU A 97 -0.29 11.39 0.13
CA LEU A 97 -1.49 10.75 -0.37
C LEU A 97 -1.56 9.30 0.09
N GLY A 98 -0.43 8.60 0.06
CA GLY A 98 -0.38 7.20 0.44
C GLY A 98 1.01 6.74 0.86
N VAL A 99 1.04 5.68 1.67
CA VAL A 99 2.25 4.99 2.09
C VAL A 99 2.22 3.54 1.60
N ILE A 100 3.37 3.04 1.15
CA ILE A 100 3.53 1.67 0.67
C ILE A 100 4.70 1.04 1.39
N GLU A 101 4.45 -0.07 2.07
CA GLU A 101 5.46 -0.92 2.69
C GLU A 101 5.77 -2.11 1.80
N CYS A 102 7.03 -2.34 1.52
CA CYS A 102 7.52 -3.43 0.70
C CYS A 102 8.18 -4.49 1.58
N LYS A 103 7.83 -5.73 1.39
CA LYS A 103 8.43 -6.87 2.07
C LYS A 103 9.03 -7.85 1.06
N ALA A 104 9.98 -8.66 1.50
CA ALA A 104 10.50 -9.75 0.69
C ALA A 104 9.39 -10.78 0.35
N PRO A 105 9.49 -11.54 -0.78
CA PRO A 105 8.43 -12.42 -1.26
C PRO A 105 8.00 -13.53 -0.30
N ASP A 106 8.86 -13.91 0.64
CA ASP A 106 8.65 -14.94 1.67
C ASP A 106 8.05 -14.41 2.97
N VAL A 107 7.87 -13.10 3.10
CA VAL A 107 7.27 -12.46 4.28
C VAL A 107 5.75 -12.45 4.16
N ASP A 108 5.04 -12.90 5.20
CA ASP A 108 3.60 -12.75 5.29
C ASP A 108 3.23 -11.29 5.60
N ILE A 109 2.54 -10.66 4.65
CA ILE A 109 2.13 -9.26 4.75
C ILE A 109 0.87 -9.04 5.61
N MET A 110 0.23 -10.12 6.06
CA MET A 110 -1.01 -10.04 6.85
C MET A 110 -0.77 -10.09 8.36
N THR A 111 0.49 -10.24 8.79
CA THR A 111 0.84 -10.23 10.22
C THR A 111 0.53 -8.88 10.87
N GLU A 112 0.19 -8.91 12.15
CA GLU A 112 -0.11 -7.69 12.90
C GLU A 112 1.09 -6.73 12.95
N ASP A 113 2.31 -7.24 13.14
CA ASP A 113 3.54 -6.42 13.15
C ASP A 113 3.71 -5.59 11.87
N VAL A 114 3.44 -6.21 10.70
CA VAL A 114 3.52 -5.51 9.40
C VAL A 114 2.42 -4.46 9.28
N LYS A 115 1.21 -4.78 9.72
CA LYS A 115 0.10 -3.83 9.71
C LYS A 115 0.33 -2.67 10.68
N GLU A 116 0.74 -2.94 11.91
CA GLU A 116 1.05 -1.92 12.91
C GLU A 116 2.14 -0.97 12.39
N GLN A 117 3.18 -1.50 11.76
CA GLN A 117 4.23 -0.69 11.17
C GLN A 117 3.68 0.29 10.12
N VAL A 118 2.93 -0.21 9.12
CA VAL A 118 2.48 0.62 8.00
C VAL A 118 1.37 1.59 8.41
N PHE A 119 0.45 1.17 9.30
CA PHE A 119 -0.58 2.06 9.82
C PHE A 119 0.00 3.13 10.75
N GLY A 120 1.06 2.83 11.51
CA GLY A 120 1.81 3.84 12.26
C GLY A 120 2.39 4.93 11.35
N TYR A 121 2.95 4.56 10.19
CA TYR A 121 3.38 5.55 9.20
C TYR A 121 2.21 6.35 8.61
N ALA A 122 1.06 5.69 8.44
CA ALA A 122 -0.14 6.35 7.92
C ALA A 122 -0.68 7.40 8.89
N ASP A 123 -0.69 7.10 10.18
CA ASP A 123 -1.07 8.05 11.23
C ASP A 123 -0.10 9.23 11.29
N ASP A 124 1.19 8.95 11.28
CA ASP A 124 2.25 9.95 11.32
C ASP A 124 2.20 10.92 10.12
N LEU A 125 1.96 10.40 8.92
CA LEU A 125 1.94 11.17 7.67
C LEU A 125 0.54 11.67 7.26
N LEU A 126 -0.51 11.26 7.98
CA LEU A 126 -1.91 11.59 7.72
C LEU A 126 -2.35 11.21 6.29
N VAL A 127 -1.97 10.02 5.82
CA VAL A 127 -2.29 9.57 4.48
C VAL A 127 -3.67 8.91 4.38
N ASP A 128 -4.29 9.00 3.20
CA ASP A 128 -5.54 8.31 2.90
C ASP A 128 -5.32 6.84 2.43
N TYR A 129 -4.19 6.52 1.81
CA TYR A 129 -3.95 5.20 1.22
C TYR A 129 -2.82 4.46 1.92
N VAL A 130 -3.12 3.25 2.36
CA VAL A 130 -2.15 2.36 3.01
C VAL A 130 -2.00 1.10 2.19
N VAL A 131 -0.78 0.74 1.84
CA VAL A 131 -0.49 -0.43 1.00
C VAL A 131 0.63 -1.26 1.61
N VAL A 132 0.44 -2.57 1.64
CA VAL A 132 1.51 -3.52 1.93
C VAL A 132 1.66 -4.49 0.77
N VAL A 133 2.89 -4.80 0.38
CA VAL A 133 3.18 -5.63 -0.79
C VAL A 133 4.46 -6.43 -0.61
N ASN A 134 4.45 -7.72 -1.05
CA ASN A 134 5.64 -8.57 -1.08
C ASN A 134 6.00 -9.09 -2.50
N GLY A 135 5.37 -8.51 -3.55
CA GLY A 135 5.60 -8.94 -4.93
C GLY A 135 4.78 -10.17 -5.36
N VAL A 136 4.13 -10.85 -4.43
CA VAL A 136 3.19 -11.97 -4.67
C VAL A 136 1.77 -11.55 -4.34
N TYR A 137 1.61 -10.89 -3.20
CA TYR A 137 0.35 -10.37 -2.67
C TYR A 137 0.44 -8.88 -2.43
N SER A 138 -0.71 -8.22 -2.43
CA SER A 138 -0.85 -6.82 -2.01
C SER A 138 -2.16 -6.64 -1.27
N CYS A 139 -2.13 -5.80 -0.25
CA CYS A 139 -3.31 -5.27 0.40
C CYS A 139 -3.28 -3.75 0.30
N CYS A 140 -4.42 -3.17 -0.01
CA CYS A 140 -4.57 -1.73 -0.13
C CYS A 140 -5.83 -1.29 0.62
N TRP A 141 -5.69 -0.29 1.48
CA TRP A 141 -6.81 0.25 2.25
C TRP A 141 -6.98 1.74 1.96
N LEU A 142 -8.22 2.18 1.90
CA LEU A 142 -8.57 3.57 2.16
C LEU A 142 -8.70 3.71 3.68
N TYR A 143 -7.90 4.58 4.26
CA TYR A 143 -7.75 4.76 5.70
C TYR A 143 -8.27 6.11 6.14
N ASP A 144 -9.13 6.15 7.14
CA ASP A 144 -9.51 7.38 7.83
C ASP A 144 -8.79 7.41 9.19
N ASN A 145 -7.78 8.26 9.29
CA ASN A 145 -6.97 8.41 10.51
C ASN A 145 -7.70 9.09 11.67
N ARG A 146 -8.89 9.67 11.45
CA ARG A 146 -9.67 10.32 12.51
C ARG A 146 -10.39 9.32 13.39
N ASP A 147 -10.86 8.21 12.82
CA ASP A 147 -11.60 7.16 13.51
C ASP A 147 -10.91 5.78 13.41
N GLY A 148 -9.79 5.70 12.71
CA GLY A 148 -9.04 4.47 12.50
C GLY A 148 -9.70 3.49 11.54
N TYR A 149 -10.71 3.94 10.76
CA TYR A 149 -11.47 3.06 9.89
C TYR A 149 -10.68 2.65 8.66
N LYS A 150 -10.63 1.33 8.39
CA LYS A 150 -9.84 0.70 7.33
C LYS A 150 -10.76 0.02 6.33
N ASN A 151 -10.91 0.60 5.15
CA ASN A 151 -11.69 0.02 4.06
C ASN A 151 -10.79 -0.68 3.06
N LEU A 152 -10.89 -2.00 2.92
CA LEU A 152 -10.11 -2.74 1.95
C LEU A 152 -10.55 -2.37 0.53
N LEU A 153 -9.59 -2.08 -0.32
CA LEU A 153 -9.81 -1.78 -1.74
C LEU A 153 -9.53 -3.01 -2.60
N LYS A 154 -10.28 -3.16 -3.69
CA LYS A 154 -10.02 -4.20 -4.70
C LYS A 154 -8.64 -4.09 -5.31
N LYS A 155 -8.16 -2.86 -5.49
CA LYS A 155 -6.85 -2.54 -6.08
C LYS A 155 -6.41 -1.15 -5.66
N LEU A 156 -5.11 -0.88 -5.76
CA LEU A 156 -4.61 0.49 -5.67
C LEU A 156 -5.07 1.26 -6.93
N PRO A 157 -5.78 2.38 -6.78
CA PRO A 157 -6.29 3.16 -7.90
C PRO A 157 -5.17 3.84 -8.70
N GLU A 158 -5.46 4.27 -9.94
CA GLU A 158 -4.60 5.20 -10.68
C GLU A 158 -4.46 6.52 -9.90
N TYR A 159 -3.36 7.23 -10.12
CA TYR A 159 -2.99 8.41 -9.33
C TYR A 159 -4.10 9.47 -9.28
N GLN A 160 -4.71 9.82 -10.42
CA GLN A 160 -5.79 10.80 -10.42
C GLN A 160 -7.02 10.29 -9.65
N LYS A 161 -7.34 9.01 -9.77
CA LYS A 161 -8.45 8.40 -9.02
C LYS A 161 -8.20 8.37 -7.50
N MET A 162 -6.93 8.24 -7.08
CA MET A 162 -6.57 8.38 -5.67
C MET A 162 -6.88 9.80 -5.17
N ILE A 163 -6.51 10.82 -5.93
CA ILE A 163 -6.79 12.22 -5.60
C ILE A 163 -8.29 12.48 -5.54
N ASP A 164 -9.04 11.99 -6.53
CA ASP A 164 -10.50 12.17 -6.64
C ASP A 164 -11.29 11.26 -5.67
N LYS A 165 -10.61 10.34 -4.97
CA LYS A 165 -11.21 9.29 -4.13
C LYS A 165 -12.21 8.40 -4.90
N ASP A 166 -12.01 8.24 -6.22
CA ASP A 166 -12.77 7.31 -7.08
C ASP A 166 -12.20 5.90 -6.93
N VAL A 167 -12.68 5.18 -5.93
CA VAL A 167 -12.14 3.89 -5.49
C VAL A 167 -13.17 2.77 -5.57
N GLU A 168 -12.69 1.53 -5.75
CA GLU A 168 -13.49 0.32 -5.71
C GLU A 168 -13.18 -0.45 -4.42
N PHE A 169 -14.19 -0.58 -3.55
CA PHE A 169 -14.05 -1.36 -2.32
C PHE A 169 -14.11 -2.85 -2.59
N ASP A 170 -13.38 -3.63 -1.78
CA ASP A 170 -13.47 -5.08 -1.81
C ASP A 170 -14.81 -5.53 -1.21
N ASP A 171 -15.53 -6.38 -1.96
CA ASP A 171 -16.84 -6.89 -1.54
C ASP A 171 -16.77 -7.86 -0.33
N TYR A 172 -15.55 -8.28 0.06
CA TYR A 172 -15.35 -9.19 1.20
C TYR A 172 -15.81 -8.60 2.53
N TYR A 173 -15.86 -7.26 2.63
CA TYR A 173 -16.37 -6.53 3.80
C TYR A 173 -17.72 -5.85 3.53
N LYS A 174 -18.49 -6.31 2.52
CA LYS A 174 -19.90 -5.91 2.51
C LYS A 174 -20.45 -6.27 3.87
N THR A 175 -20.84 -5.26 4.64
CA THR A 175 -21.63 -5.42 5.85
C THR A 175 -22.76 -6.38 5.47
N PRO A 176 -22.90 -7.55 6.14
CA PRO A 176 -24.01 -8.43 5.84
C PRO A 176 -25.27 -7.57 5.87
N GLU A 177 -26.14 -7.75 4.87
CA GLU A 177 -27.42 -7.02 4.82
C GLU A 177 -27.98 -7.00 6.23
N ARG A 178 -28.33 -5.82 6.73
CA ARG A 178 -28.94 -5.73 8.06
C ARG A 178 -30.17 -6.61 8.02
N PHE A 179 -30.05 -7.80 8.61
CA PHE A 179 -31.20 -8.66 8.80
C PHE A 179 -32.28 -7.84 9.51
N LYS A 180 -33.50 -7.89 9.00
CA LYS A 180 -34.63 -7.32 9.71
C LYS A 180 -34.68 -7.97 11.08
N PHE A 181 -35.09 -7.22 12.10
CA PHE A 181 -35.10 -7.71 13.51
C PHE A 181 -35.81 -9.05 13.65
N GLU A 182 -36.86 -9.28 12.87
CA GLU A 182 -37.63 -10.53 12.78
C GLU A 182 -36.81 -11.71 12.23
N GLU A 183 -35.87 -11.46 11.31
CA GLU A 183 -34.96 -12.49 10.75
C GLU A 183 -33.84 -12.84 11.72
N LEU A 184 -33.44 -11.89 12.58
CA LEU A 184 -32.45 -12.10 13.63
C LEU A 184 -32.98 -13.02 14.75
N GLU A 185 -34.25 -12.91 15.10
CA GLU A 185 -34.88 -13.82 16.08
C GLU A 185 -35.04 -15.24 15.52
N ALA A 186 -35.45 -15.38 14.26
CA ALA A 186 -35.63 -16.68 13.62
C ALA A 186 -34.29 -17.44 13.41
N ASN A 187 -33.18 -16.73 13.21
CA ASN A 187 -31.86 -17.31 12.89
C ASN A 187 -30.83 -17.18 14.01
N LYS A 188 -31.23 -16.73 15.19
CA LYS A 188 -30.33 -16.42 16.31
C LYS A 188 -29.36 -17.56 16.67
N TYR A 189 -29.78 -18.80 16.56
CA TYR A 189 -28.96 -19.98 16.85
C TYR A 189 -28.08 -20.42 15.70
N ASN A 190 -28.47 -20.21 14.45
CA ASN A 190 -27.69 -20.61 13.28
C ASN A 190 -26.52 -19.65 13.02
N LEU A 191 -26.71 -18.33 13.22
CA LEU A 191 -25.68 -17.31 13.04
C LEU A 191 -24.57 -17.39 14.11
N ILE A 192 -24.88 -17.91 15.30
CA ILE A 192 -23.87 -18.11 16.37
C ILE A 192 -23.01 -19.34 16.07
N ASN A 193 -23.58 -20.38 15.49
CA ASN A 193 -22.85 -21.62 15.18
C ASN A 193 -21.97 -21.49 13.93
N GLU A 194 -22.33 -20.70 12.94
CA GLU A 194 -21.51 -20.48 11.74
C GLU A 194 -20.28 -19.56 12.00
N ARG A 195 -20.34 -18.70 13.02
CA ARG A 195 -19.19 -17.84 13.42
C ARG A 195 -18.23 -18.50 14.42
N SER A 196 -18.56 -19.69 14.90
CA SER A 196 -17.69 -20.45 15.82
C SER A 196 -16.72 -21.39 15.11
N ILE A 197 -16.63 -21.33 13.76
CA ILE A 197 -15.80 -22.22 12.92
C ILE A 197 -14.84 -21.37 12.02
N LEU A 198 -14.47 -20.18 12.45
CA LEU A 198 -13.39 -19.40 11.82
C LEU A 198 -12.36 -19.02 12.87
#